data_44706ce45484603f9a5f00605583aeb4
#
_entry.id   44706ce45484603f9a5f00605583aeb4
#
_cell.length_a   1.000
_cell.length_b   1.000
_cell.length_c   1.000
_cell.angle_alpha   90.00
_cell.angle_beta   90.00
_cell.angle_gamma   90.00
#
_symmetry.space_group_name_H-M   'P 1'
#
loop_
_entity.id
_entity.type
_entity.pdbx_description
1 polymer ?
#
loop_
_entity_poly.entity_id
_entity_poly.type
_entity_poly.pdbx_seq_one_letter_code
_entity_poly.pdbx_strand_id
1 'polypeptide(L)'
;MPRPALKVGGLTRLSVVDGGTRAWQQAGGELVTEAQAVEPSDFTYVYDESQIVTSEALAQIIRDDSTPRLLDARPAPFFKGEVKPATAARYGTLPGADSFDNAQFFAADGFRLKPTE
;
A
#
# COMPACT_ATOMS: atom_id res chain seq x y z
N MET A 1 -5.25 -0.92 2.44
CA MET A 1 -5.94 -0.69 1.15
C MET A 1 -5.90 -1.97 0.32
N PRO A 2 -7.03 -2.51 -0.15
CA PRO A 2 -7.08 -3.78 -0.89
C PRO A 2 -6.65 -3.69 -2.37
N ARG A 3 -6.38 -2.48 -2.91
CA ARG A 3 -6.07 -2.29 -4.34
C ARG A 3 -4.88 -3.13 -4.86
N PRO A 4 -3.74 -3.24 -4.16
CA PRO A 4 -2.66 -4.11 -4.62
C PRO A 4 -3.11 -5.57 -4.73
N ALA A 5 -3.83 -6.10 -3.73
CA ALA A 5 -4.33 -7.47 -3.75
C ALA A 5 -5.31 -7.73 -4.91
N LEU A 6 -6.22 -6.79 -5.18
CA LEU A 6 -7.15 -6.89 -6.30
C LEU A 6 -6.41 -6.84 -7.65
N LYS A 7 -5.38 -6.00 -7.77
CA LYS A 7 -4.55 -5.92 -8.98
C LYS A 7 -3.77 -7.21 -9.21
N VAL A 8 -3.17 -7.76 -8.15
CA VAL A 8 -2.50 -9.07 -8.17
C VAL A 8 -3.47 -10.18 -8.60
N GLY A 9 -4.75 -10.07 -8.22
CA GLY A 9 -5.81 -10.99 -8.65
C GLY A 9 -6.34 -10.78 -10.07
N GLY A 10 -5.71 -9.92 -10.87
CA GLY A 10 -6.05 -9.72 -12.28
C GLY A 10 -7.12 -8.66 -12.55
N LEU A 11 -7.61 -7.94 -11.53
CA LEU A 11 -8.53 -6.83 -11.77
C LEU A 11 -7.78 -5.61 -12.30
N THR A 12 -8.14 -5.17 -13.50
CA THR A 12 -7.50 -4.03 -14.19
C THR A 12 -8.27 -2.72 -14.05
N ARG A 13 -9.59 -2.80 -13.95
CA ARG A 13 -10.48 -1.62 -13.80
C ARG A 13 -10.73 -1.32 -12.33
N LEU A 14 -9.76 -0.69 -11.69
CA LEU A 14 -9.79 -0.34 -10.28
C LEU A 14 -9.73 1.17 -10.10
N SER A 15 -10.60 1.70 -9.26
CA SER A 15 -10.58 3.09 -8.82
C SER A 15 -10.48 3.19 -7.31
N VAL A 16 -9.91 4.26 -6.82
CA VAL A 16 -9.82 4.59 -5.40
C VAL A 16 -10.45 5.95 -5.19
N VAL A 17 -11.37 6.03 -4.24
CA VAL A 17 -11.94 7.32 -3.85
C VAL A 17 -10.87 8.10 -3.10
N ASP A 18 -10.44 9.25 -3.62
CA ASP A 18 -9.48 10.11 -2.96
C ASP A 18 -10.03 10.63 -1.63
N GLY A 19 -9.26 10.43 -0.57
CA GLY A 19 -9.70 10.66 0.81
C GLY A 19 -10.60 9.58 1.41
N GLY A 20 -10.88 8.50 0.65
CA GLY A 20 -11.59 7.30 1.14
C GLY A 20 -12.98 7.58 1.71
N THR A 21 -13.40 6.76 2.65
CA THR A 21 -14.71 6.85 3.32
C THR A 21 -14.96 8.22 3.96
N ARG A 22 -13.90 8.87 4.47
CA ARG A 22 -14.04 10.19 5.10
C ARG A 22 -14.44 11.27 4.09
N ALA A 23 -13.79 11.29 2.92
CA ALA A 23 -14.15 12.22 1.85
C ALA A 23 -15.53 11.93 1.28
N TRP A 24 -15.90 10.65 1.15
CA TRP A 24 -17.24 10.22 0.76
C TRP A 24 -18.32 10.78 1.67
N GLN A 25 -18.17 10.66 2.99
CA GLN A 25 -19.11 11.20 3.96
C GLN A 25 -19.18 12.75 3.91
N GLN A 26 -18.03 13.43 3.76
CA GLN A 26 -18.00 14.88 3.63
C GLN A 26 -18.69 15.37 2.36
N ALA A 27 -18.73 14.58 1.31
CA ALA A 27 -19.48 14.85 0.08
C ALA A 27 -20.97 14.49 0.16
N GLY A 28 -21.46 14.06 1.34
CA GLY A 28 -22.85 13.68 1.55
C GLY A 28 -23.17 12.22 1.19
N GLY A 29 -22.14 11.38 0.98
CA GLY A 29 -22.33 9.95 0.73
C GLY A 29 -22.79 9.20 1.96
N GLU A 30 -23.75 8.30 1.80
CA GLU A 30 -24.25 7.45 2.89
C GLU A 30 -23.28 6.31 3.18
N LEU A 31 -23.21 5.92 4.44
CA LEU A 31 -22.57 4.70 4.90
C LEU A 31 -23.62 3.75 5.46
N VAL A 32 -23.49 2.50 5.09
CA VAL A 32 -24.34 1.42 5.60
C VAL A 32 -23.53 0.54 6.56
N THR A 33 -24.17 0.03 7.59
CA THR A 33 -23.58 -0.89 8.57
C THR A 33 -23.84 -2.34 8.22
N GLU A 34 -24.82 -2.59 7.36
CA GLU A 34 -25.19 -3.93 6.94
C GLU A 34 -24.49 -4.31 5.63
N ALA A 35 -23.89 -5.50 5.62
CA ALA A 35 -23.37 -6.06 4.39
C ALA A 35 -24.51 -6.41 3.45
N GLN A 36 -24.47 -5.88 2.22
CA GLN A 36 -25.43 -6.29 1.20
C GLN A 36 -25.04 -7.64 0.63
N ALA A 37 -26.01 -8.52 0.48
CA ALA A 37 -25.81 -9.75 -0.26
C ALA A 37 -25.52 -9.41 -1.74
N VAL A 38 -24.46 -9.98 -2.26
CA VAL A 38 -24.10 -9.87 -3.69
C VAL A 38 -24.25 -11.24 -4.34
N GLU A 39 -24.74 -11.24 -5.57
CA GLU A 39 -24.79 -12.47 -6.36
C GLU A 39 -23.37 -12.94 -6.69
N PRO A 40 -23.12 -14.25 -6.70
CA PRO A 40 -21.85 -14.80 -7.16
C PRO A 40 -21.54 -14.34 -8.59
N SER A 41 -20.28 -14.03 -8.85
CA SER A 41 -19.81 -13.68 -10.18
C SER A 41 -19.06 -14.85 -10.82
N ASP A 42 -18.89 -14.81 -12.13
CA ASP A 42 -18.05 -15.72 -12.91
C ASP A 42 -16.58 -15.28 -12.98
N PHE A 43 -16.20 -14.32 -12.13
CA PHE A 43 -14.84 -13.81 -12.09
C PHE A 43 -13.83 -14.91 -11.77
N THR A 44 -12.87 -15.09 -12.67
CA THR A 44 -11.76 -16.02 -12.49
C THR A 44 -10.53 -15.25 -12.01
N TYR A 45 -9.99 -15.66 -10.87
CA TYR A 45 -8.76 -15.11 -10.32
C TYR A 45 -7.55 -15.50 -11.17
N VAL A 46 -6.80 -14.51 -11.61
CA VAL A 46 -5.52 -14.70 -12.31
C VAL A 46 -4.42 -14.04 -11.50
N TYR A 47 -3.55 -14.85 -10.91
CA TYR A 47 -2.47 -14.35 -10.06
C TYR A 47 -1.34 -13.72 -10.88
N ASP A 48 -1.07 -12.45 -10.67
CA ASP A 48 0.02 -11.70 -11.32
C ASP A 48 1.21 -11.58 -10.36
N GLU A 49 2.17 -12.51 -10.49
CA GLU A 49 3.38 -12.53 -9.67
C GLU A 49 4.29 -11.32 -9.89
N SER A 50 4.17 -10.63 -11.03
CA SER A 50 5.01 -9.46 -11.34
C SER A 50 4.81 -8.27 -10.37
N GLN A 51 3.72 -8.28 -9.62
CA GLN A 51 3.38 -7.25 -8.64
C GLN A 51 3.93 -7.53 -7.22
N ILE A 52 4.60 -8.67 -7.05
CA ILE A 52 5.06 -9.14 -5.73
C ILE A 52 6.52 -9.56 -5.82
N VAL A 53 7.29 -9.21 -4.80
CA VAL A 53 8.66 -9.71 -4.62
C VAL A 53 8.68 -10.59 -3.37
N THR A 54 9.14 -11.83 -3.51
CA THR A 54 9.29 -12.74 -2.36
C THR A 54 10.48 -12.32 -1.48
N SER A 55 10.53 -12.80 -0.24
CA SER A 55 11.63 -12.53 0.67
C SER A 55 12.97 -13.01 0.12
N GLU A 56 12.98 -14.18 -0.54
CA GLU A 56 14.16 -14.78 -1.15
C GLU A 56 14.67 -13.95 -2.35
N ALA A 57 13.75 -13.55 -3.23
CA ALA A 57 14.07 -12.70 -4.37
C ALA A 57 14.58 -11.32 -3.92
N LEU A 58 13.96 -10.72 -2.91
CA LEU A 58 14.39 -9.45 -2.34
C LEU A 58 15.78 -9.56 -1.70
N ALA A 59 16.05 -10.63 -0.96
CA ALA A 59 17.36 -10.88 -0.38
C ALA A 59 18.44 -11.05 -1.46
N GLN A 60 18.12 -11.65 -2.62
CA GLN A 60 19.04 -11.78 -3.74
C GLN A 60 19.30 -10.39 -4.38
N ILE A 61 18.26 -9.63 -4.66
CA ILE A 61 18.34 -8.25 -5.17
C ILE A 61 19.31 -7.41 -4.29
N ILE A 62 19.16 -7.46 -2.97
CA ILE A 62 20.01 -6.70 -2.04
C ILE A 62 21.49 -7.16 -2.11
N ARG A 63 21.74 -8.47 -2.26
CA ARG A 63 23.12 -8.99 -2.36
C ARG A 63 23.81 -8.60 -3.66
N ASP A 64 23.06 -8.59 -4.76
CA ASP A 64 23.65 -8.42 -6.11
C ASP A 64 23.91 -6.95 -6.46
N ASP A 65 23.48 -6.01 -5.60
CA ASP A 65 23.57 -4.56 -5.82
C ASP A 65 23.06 -4.12 -7.22
N SER A 66 22.22 -4.97 -7.83
CA SER A 66 21.67 -4.81 -9.18
C SER A 66 20.30 -4.13 -9.18
N THR A 67 20.10 -3.12 -8.41
CA THR A 67 18.85 -2.88 -7.72
C THR A 67 17.87 -1.97 -8.43
N PRO A 68 16.60 -2.36 -8.51
CA PRO A 68 15.53 -1.37 -8.48
C PRO A 68 15.59 -0.62 -7.13
N ARG A 69 15.36 0.68 -7.16
CA ARG A 69 15.36 1.53 -5.97
C ARG A 69 14.36 1.00 -4.93
N LEU A 70 14.83 0.70 -3.73
CA LEU A 70 14.01 0.29 -2.61
C LEU A 70 13.53 1.52 -1.85
N LEU A 71 12.22 1.64 -1.61
CA LEU A 71 11.63 2.72 -0.85
C LEU A 71 10.91 2.17 0.40
N ASP A 72 11.28 2.69 1.56
CA ASP A 72 10.54 2.46 2.79
C ASP A 72 9.52 3.59 2.98
N ALA A 73 8.24 3.26 2.80
CA ALA A 73 7.14 4.22 2.89
C ALA A 73 6.60 4.41 4.32
N ARG A 74 7.26 3.83 5.33
CA ARG A 74 6.86 3.99 6.73
C ARG A 74 7.33 5.33 7.30
N PRO A 75 6.70 5.82 8.40
CA PRO A 75 7.18 7.01 9.11
C PRO A 75 8.66 6.91 9.52
N ALA A 76 9.35 8.04 9.54
CA ALA A 76 10.79 8.13 9.79
C ALA A 76 11.28 7.37 11.04
N PRO A 77 10.57 7.31 12.19
CA PRO A 77 11.01 6.53 13.35
C PRO A 77 11.16 5.04 13.08
N PHE A 78 10.31 4.46 12.19
CA PHE A 78 10.44 3.06 11.79
C PHE A 78 11.66 2.84 10.91
N PHE A 79 11.89 3.73 9.95
CA PHE A 79 13.05 3.68 9.07
C PHE A 79 14.35 3.75 9.87
N LYS A 80 14.44 4.69 10.82
CA LYS A 80 15.60 4.90 11.68
C LYS A 80 15.82 3.80 12.73
N GLY A 81 14.85 2.92 12.94
CA GLY A 81 14.92 1.89 13.95
C GLY A 81 14.70 2.39 15.39
N GLU A 82 14.02 3.51 15.55
CA GLU A 82 13.63 4.05 16.86
C GLU A 82 12.42 3.31 17.43
N VAL A 83 11.54 2.84 16.55
CA VAL A 83 10.36 2.05 16.89
C VAL A 83 10.20 0.86 15.93
N LYS A 84 9.42 -0.14 16.36
CA LYS A 84 9.01 -1.27 15.51
C LYS A 84 7.60 -1.72 15.85
N PRO A 85 6.85 -2.35 14.91
CA PRO A 85 5.61 -3.04 15.23
C PRO A 85 5.88 -4.21 16.19
N ALA A 86 4.92 -4.56 17.03
CA ALA A 86 5.04 -5.67 17.96
C ALA A 86 5.34 -7.02 17.26
N THR A 87 4.82 -7.17 16.04
CA THR A 87 5.01 -8.36 15.19
C THR A 87 6.38 -8.44 14.50
N ALA A 88 7.14 -7.34 14.46
CA ALA A 88 8.46 -7.34 13.83
C ALA A 88 9.55 -7.83 14.79
N ALA A 89 10.39 -8.76 14.33
CA ALA A 89 11.51 -9.27 15.10
C ALA A 89 12.63 -8.22 15.24
N ARG A 90 12.84 -7.36 14.23
CA ARG A 90 13.96 -6.41 14.15
C ARG A 90 13.47 -4.98 13.99
N TYR A 91 14.31 -4.04 14.42
CA TYR A 91 14.18 -2.61 14.17
C TYR A 91 14.80 -2.21 12.84
N GLY A 92 14.41 -1.02 12.33
CA GLY A 92 15.01 -0.42 11.15
C GLY A 92 14.38 -0.86 9.84
N THR A 93 15.15 -0.75 8.76
CA THR A 93 14.71 -0.98 7.39
C THR A 93 15.62 -1.97 6.66
N LEU A 94 15.33 -2.26 5.41
CA LEU A 94 16.16 -3.10 4.55
C LEU A 94 17.43 -2.37 4.12
N PRO A 95 18.57 -3.05 4.02
CA PRO A 95 19.79 -2.45 3.49
C PRO A 95 19.58 -1.80 2.12
N GLY A 96 20.10 -0.59 1.93
CA GLY A 96 20.00 0.15 0.67
C GLY A 96 18.64 0.80 0.40
N ALA A 97 17.67 0.71 1.32
CA ALA A 97 16.39 1.38 1.14
C ALA A 97 16.48 2.88 1.45
N ASP A 98 15.82 3.69 0.63
CA ASP A 98 15.59 5.11 0.88
C ASP A 98 14.34 5.32 1.74
N SER A 99 14.35 6.35 2.57
CA SER A 99 13.17 6.76 3.33
C SER A 99 12.26 7.65 2.49
N PHE A 100 11.01 7.27 2.39
CA PHE A 100 9.97 8.11 1.79
C PHE A 100 8.68 7.99 2.62
N ASP A 101 8.54 8.81 3.66
CA ASP A 101 7.37 8.81 4.53
C ASP A 101 6.08 9.01 3.73
N ASN A 102 5.16 8.06 3.84
CA ASN A 102 3.88 8.09 3.11
C ASN A 102 3.01 9.31 3.44
N ALA A 103 3.22 9.95 4.59
CA ALA A 103 2.53 11.20 4.94
C ALA A 103 2.81 12.33 3.93
N GLN A 104 3.92 12.25 3.19
CA GLN A 104 4.27 13.25 2.18
C GLN A 104 3.32 13.26 0.98
N PHE A 105 2.58 12.17 0.74
CA PHE A 105 1.57 12.12 -0.33
C PHE A 105 0.29 12.87 0.01
N PHE A 106 0.01 13.11 1.29
CA PHE A 106 -1.26 13.67 1.72
C PHE A 106 -1.22 15.19 1.84
N ALA A 107 -2.35 15.82 1.54
CA ALA A 107 -2.61 17.23 1.80
C ALA A 107 -2.67 17.50 3.32
N ALA A 108 -2.80 18.77 3.70
CA ALA A 108 -2.83 19.19 5.10
C ALA A 108 -3.98 18.57 5.93
N ASP A 109 -5.05 18.10 5.27
CA ASP A 109 -6.16 17.40 5.92
C ASP A 109 -5.81 15.96 6.32
N GLY A 110 -4.66 15.43 5.85
CA GLY A 110 -4.11 14.12 6.20
C GLY A 110 -4.81 12.93 5.56
N PHE A 111 -5.74 13.12 4.62
CA PHE A 111 -6.46 12.01 4.01
C PHE A 111 -6.68 12.13 2.49
N ARG A 112 -6.65 13.33 1.90
CA ARG A 112 -6.63 13.50 0.44
C ARG A 112 -5.20 13.55 -0.08
N LEU A 113 -5.02 13.10 -1.31
CA LEU A 113 -3.72 13.23 -1.98
C LEU A 113 -3.43 14.70 -2.31
N LYS A 114 -2.16 15.06 -2.28
CA LYS A 114 -1.71 16.34 -2.83
C LYS A 114 -2.00 16.38 -4.34
N PRO A 115 -2.36 17.54 -4.90
CA PRO A 115 -2.41 17.70 -6.34
C PRO A 115 -1.05 17.34 -6.97
N THR A 116 -1.07 16.68 -8.11
CA THR A 116 0.12 16.54 -8.97
C THR A 116 0.30 17.86 -9.74
N GLU A 117 1.43 18.53 -9.56
CA GLU A 117 1.83 19.65 -10.38
C GLU A 117 2.15 19.21 -11.81
#